data_e9d71646a0e697ab4a2bf55712c22785
#
_entry.id   e9d71646a0e697ab4a2bf55712c22785
#
_cell.length_a   1.000
_cell.length_b   1.000
_cell.length_c   1.000
_cell.angle_alpha   90.00
_cell.angle_beta   90.00
_cell.angle_gamma   90.00
#
_symmetry.space_group_name_H-M   'P 1'
#
loop_
_entity.id
_entity.type
_entity.pdbx_description
1 polymer ?
#
loop_
_entity_poly.entity_id
_entity_poly.type
_entity_poly.pdbx_seq_one_letter_code
_entity_poly.pdbx_strand_id
1 'polypeptide(L)'
;MIKRITKRFLSLLLVTVMVLALVPVITVPAHAATSGTVTGLADENIGLSFTGNADDAWSANGTSIIGAATSTGGTCSDTSYNSTLTITNKKSTTATLSFDYTIEQNSGTIQVDGTAVTAGGKFSKELAPNASIKVYIKSGSTSAATKITLTNVVLVSDVNATATFVPAENGTYTVDGKLITEEYSNTQSSMTAYQVVATPAEGYQFLGWYNL
;
A
#
# COMPACT_ATOMS: atom_id res chain seq x y z
N MET A 1 64.17 -7.64 46.14
CA MET A 1 63.16 -8.60 45.60
C MET A 1 61.90 -7.92 45.07
N ILE A 2 61.46 -6.84 45.64
CA ILE A 2 60.21 -6.09 45.27
C ILE A 2 60.25 -5.49 43.83
N LYS A 3 61.37 -4.96 43.35
CA LYS A 3 61.47 -4.35 42.02
C LYS A 3 61.29 -5.33 40.84
N ARG A 4 61.51 -6.64 41.01
CA ARG A 4 61.30 -7.62 39.92
C ARG A 4 59.85 -8.06 39.82
N ILE A 5 59.11 -8.02 40.91
CA ILE A 5 57.67 -8.39 40.97
C ILE A 5 56.84 -7.29 40.26
N THR A 6 57.15 -6.02 40.52
CA THR A 6 56.47 -4.86 39.94
C THR A 6 56.55 -4.83 38.40
N LYS A 7 57.77 -5.17 37.86
CA LYS A 7 57.95 -5.21 36.38
C LYS A 7 57.13 -6.35 35.71
N ARG A 8 57.02 -7.51 36.39
CA ARG A 8 56.23 -8.61 35.85
C ARG A 8 54.72 -8.35 35.93
N PHE A 9 54.24 -7.72 37.00
CA PHE A 9 52.84 -7.31 37.11
C PHE A 9 52.49 -6.22 36.09
N LEU A 10 53.36 -5.24 35.86
CA LEU A 10 53.15 -4.18 34.88
C LEU A 10 53.10 -4.73 33.46
N SER A 11 53.98 -5.70 33.13
CA SER A 11 54.01 -6.33 31.82
C SER A 11 52.75 -7.21 31.58
N LEU A 12 52.31 -7.93 32.60
CA LEU A 12 51.09 -8.75 32.51
C LEU A 12 49.82 -7.87 32.35
N LEU A 13 49.74 -6.77 33.10
CA LEU A 13 48.68 -5.79 32.98
C LEU A 13 48.63 -5.14 31.59
N LEU A 14 49.79 -4.79 31.03
CA LEU A 14 49.89 -4.17 29.69
C LEU A 14 49.44 -5.16 28.61
N VAL A 15 49.82 -6.45 28.72
CA VAL A 15 49.42 -7.47 27.76
C VAL A 15 47.90 -7.71 27.85
N THR A 16 47.33 -7.75 29.07
CA THR A 16 45.92 -7.92 29.26
C THR A 16 45.10 -6.76 28.68
N VAL A 17 45.55 -5.52 28.87
CA VAL A 17 44.93 -4.33 28.29
C VAL A 17 45.04 -4.32 26.76
N MET A 18 46.19 -4.73 26.19
CA MET A 18 46.37 -4.84 24.74
C MET A 18 45.52 -5.92 24.12
N VAL A 19 45.31 -7.05 24.78
CA VAL A 19 44.48 -8.14 24.30
C VAL A 19 43.00 -7.72 24.36
N LEU A 20 42.55 -7.00 25.40
CA LEU A 20 41.22 -6.43 25.44
C LEU A 20 40.94 -5.38 24.37
N ALA A 21 41.98 -4.58 24.00
CA ALA A 21 41.84 -3.59 22.94
C ALA A 21 41.85 -4.18 21.52
N LEU A 22 42.28 -5.45 21.37
CA LEU A 22 42.32 -6.18 20.10
C LEU A 22 41.12 -7.11 19.90
N VAL A 23 40.20 -7.19 20.85
CA VAL A 23 38.91 -7.87 20.59
C VAL A 23 38.17 -6.98 19.62
N PRO A 24 38.00 -7.38 18.35
CA PRO A 24 37.16 -6.61 17.45
C PRO A 24 35.79 -6.54 18.12
N VAL A 25 35.34 -5.33 18.42
CA VAL A 25 33.95 -5.09 18.74
C VAL A 25 33.23 -5.49 17.46
N ILE A 26 32.71 -6.72 17.41
CA ILE A 26 31.79 -7.12 16.36
C ILE A 26 30.54 -6.30 16.65
N THR A 27 30.52 -5.09 16.12
CA THR A 27 29.26 -4.36 15.98
C THR A 27 28.47 -5.14 14.95
N VAL A 28 27.58 -6.01 15.44
CA VAL A 28 26.48 -6.49 14.59
C VAL A 28 25.79 -5.22 14.12
N PRO A 29 25.79 -4.91 12.83
CA PRO A 29 25.08 -3.73 12.38
C PRO A 29 23.63 -3.91 12.83
N ALA A 30 23.20 -3.08 13.77
CA ALA A 30 21.77 -2.93 14.02
C ALA A 30 21.19 -2.52 12.67
N HIS A 31 20.31 -3.31 12.09
CA HIS A 31 19.60 -2.93 10.87
C HIS A 31 18.94 -1.59 11.15
N ALA A 32 19.50 -0.55 10.54
CA ALA A 32 18.95 0.79 10.69
C ALA A 32 17.53 0.77 10.13
N ALA A 33 16.60 1.35 10.89
CA ALA A 33 15.24 1.55 10.38
C ALA A 33 15.32 2.29 9.05
N THR A 34 14.81 1.69 8.00
CA THR A 34 14.75 2.29 6.68
C THR A 34 13.35 2.87 6.47
N SER A 35 13.29 4.01 5.82
CA SER A 35 12.03 4.63 5.41
C SER A 35 12.18 5.20 4.02
N GLY A 36 11.10 5.19 3.26
CA GLY A 36 11.13 5.69 1.89
C GLY A 36 9.74 5.84 1.29
N THR A 37 9.74 6.33 0.06
CA THR A 37 8.54 6.43 -0.77
C THR A 37 8.54 5.26 -1.76
N VAL A 38 7.37 4.67 -2.00
CA VAL A 38 7.18 3.66 -3.05
C VAL A 38 6.59 4.37 -4.26
N THR A 39 7.19 4.15 -5.42
CA THR A 39 6.74 4.71 -6.71
C THR A 39 6.33 3.61 -7.66
N GLY A 40 5.58 3.94 -8.72
CA GLY A 40 5.16 3.00 -9.75
C GLY A 40 3.70 2.58 -9.68
N LEU A 41 2.93 3.04 -8.68
CA LEU A 41 1.47 2.90 -8.70
C LEU A 41 0.87 3.86 -9.73
N ALA A 42 -0.11 3.39 -10.51
CA ALA A 42 -0.73 4.18 -11.59
C ALA A 42 -1.59 5.35 -11.09
N ASP A 43 -2.23 5.21 -9.91
CA ASP A 43 -3.05 6.29 -9.32
C ASP A 43 -2.18 7.23 -8.48
N GLU A 44 -1.87 8.40 -9.01
CA GLU A 44 -1.07 9.44 -8.35
C GLU A 44 -1.73 10.03 -7.09
N ASN A 45 -3.03 9.81 -6.90
CA ASN A 45 -3.76 10.23 -5.71
C ASN A 45 -3.58 9.28 -4.52
N ILE A 46 -2.89 8.15 -4.73
CA ILE A 46 -2.49 7.24 -3.67
C ILE A 46 -1.04 7.53 -3.28
N GLY A 47 -0.85 8.00 -2.05
CA GLY A 47 0.48 8.16 -1.48
C GLY A 47 0.96 6.85 -0.87
N LEU A 48 2.19 6.44 -1.21
CA LEU A 48 2.82 5.26 -0.65
C LEU A 48 4.12 5.63 0.05
N SER A 49 4.24 5.24 1.31
CA SER A 49 5.50 5.33 2.07
C SER A 49 5.69 4.08 2.90
N PHE A 50 6.93 3.78 3.27
CA PHE A 50 7.22 2.64 4.13
C PHE A 50 8.20 3.00 5.24
N THR A 51 8.13 2.23 6.31
CA THR A 51 9.10 2.25 7.41
C THR A 51 9.35 0.81 7.86
N GLY A 52 10.58 0.50 8.24
CA GLY A 52 10.92 -0.83 8.73
C GLY A 52 12.41 -1.07 8.78
N ASN A 53 12.77 -2.29 9.08
CA ASN A 53 14.15 -2.79 9.11
C ASN A 53 14.32 -4.11 8.34
N ALA A 54 13.31 -4.51 7.55
CA ALA A 54 13.44 -5.63 6.63
C ALA A 54 14.26 -5.18 5.40
N ASP A 55 15.11 -6.05 4.90
CA ASP A 55 15.98 -5.78 3.75
C ASP A 55 15.18 -5.65 2.44
N ASP A 56 13.99 -6.23 2.38
CA ASP A 56 13.14 -6.20 1.20
C ASP A 56 12.15 -5.04 1.27
N ALA A 57 12.32 -4.17 0.31
CA ALA A 57 11.48 -3.00 0.17
C ALA A 57 10.13 -3.35 -0.45
N TRP A 58 9.17 -2.48 -0.21
CA TRP A 58 7.93 -2.44 -0.96
C TRP A 58 8.19 -1.95 -2.38
N SER A 59 7.52 -2.55 -3.33
CA SER A 59 7.52 -2.12 -4.73
C SER A 59 6.09 -2.00 -5.26
N ALA A 60 5.87 -1.09 -6.22
CA ALA A 60 4.59 -0.94 -6.89
C ALA A 60 4.76 -0.91 -8.40
N ASN A 61 3.78 -1.46 -9.14
CA ASN A 61 3.73 -1.44 -10.59
C ASN A 61 2.27 -1.47 -11.06
N GLY A 62 1.86 -0.43 -11.79
CA GLY A 62 0.49 -0.31 -12.27
C GLY A 62 -0.52 -0.22 -11.13
N THR A 63 -1.35 -1.24 -10.93
CA THR A 63 -2.32 -1.33 -9.83
C THR A 63 -1.92 -2.33 -8.75
N SER A 64 -0.67 -2.77 -8.75
CA SER A 64 -0.18 -3.78 -7.82
C SER A 64 0.92 -3.26 -6.91
N ILE A 65 0.93 -3.73 -5.67
CA ILE A 65 1.97 -3.45 -4.68
C ILE A 65 2.44 -4.79 -4.10
N ILE A 66 3.74 -4.98 -4.01
CA ILE A 66 4.35 -6.19 -3.44
C ILE A 66 5.20 -5.78 -2.25
N GLY A 67 4.99 -6.44 -1.13
CA GLY A 67 5.82 -6.34 0.05
C GLY A 67 6.38 -7.69 0.46
N ALA A 68 7.65 -7.72 0.83
CA ALA A 68 8.31 -8.90 1.34
C ALA A 68 9.12 -8.54 2.59
N ALA A 69 9.13 -9.41 3.57
CA ALA A 69 10.02 -9.34 4.72
C ALA A 69 10.84 -10.63 4.78
N THR A 70 12.14 -10.49 4.55
CA THR A 70 13.13 -11.56 4.72
C THR A 70 14.05 -11.23 5.87
N SER A 71 14.62 -12.27 6.47
CA SER A 71 15.70 -12.15 7.44
C SER A 71 16.96 -12.73 6.80
N THR A 72 17.91 -11.89 6.44
CA THR A 72 19.13 -12.29 5.69
C THR A 72 20.33 -12.67 6.56
N GLY A 73 20.18 -12.91 7.86
CA GLY A 73 21.36 -13.21 8.64
C GLY A 73 21.12 -13.87 9.98
N GLY A 74 21.48 -15.10 10.09
CA GLY A 74 21.89 -15.85 11.29
C GLY A 74 20.96 -15.81 12.50
N THR A 75 20.78 -16.88 13.21
CA THR A 75 20.02 -17.10 14.46
C THR A 75 18.68 -16.39 14.61
N CYS A 76 17.63 -17.17 14.45
CA CYS A 76 16.19 -16.79 14.55
C CYS A 76 15.73 -16.19 15.89
N SER A 77 16.59 -15.67 16.74
CA SER A 77 16.16 -15.09 18.01
C SER A 77 15.75 -13.62 17.91
N ASP A 78 16.05 -12.96 16.79
CA ASP A 78 15.72 -11.55 16.63
C ASP A 78 14.48 -11.37 15.74
N THR A 79 13.36 -11.21 16.41
CA THR A 79 12.01 -11.05 15.88
C THR A 79 11.75 -9.70 15.21
N SER A 80 12.77 -9.03 14.71
CA SER A 80 12.71 -7.60 14.39
C SER A 80 12.64 -7.26 12.91
N TYR A 81 12.73 -8.22 11.99
CA TYR A 81 12.61 -7.91 10.56
C TYR A 81 11.16 -7.68 10.17
N ASN A 82 10.81 -6.42 10.12
CA ASN A 82 9.46 -6.00 9.78
C ASN A 82 9.47 -4.79 8.85
N SER A 83 8.38 -4.59 8.14
CA SER A 83 8.14 -3.39 7.36
C SER A 83 6.66 -3.03 7.36
N THR A 84 6.38 -1.74 7.37
CA THR A 84 5.03 -1.18 7.33
C THR A 84 4.90 -0.29 6.11
N LEU A 85 4.00 -0.64 5.22
CA LEU A 85 3.54 0.24 4.15
C LEU A 85 2.41 1.12 4.69
N THR A 86 2.48 2.41 4.41
CA THR A 86 1.40 3.37 4.65
C THR A 86 0.81 3.77 3.30
N ILE A 87 -0.49 3.58 3.13
CA ILE A 87 -1.27 3.94 1.94
C ILE A 87 -2.16 5.12 2.31
N THR A 88 -1.97 6.27 1.67
CA THR A 88 -2.60 7.54 2.02
C THR A 88 -3.49 8.04 0.89
N ASN A 89 -4.69 8.51 1.22
CA ASN A 89 -5.54 9.26 0.31
C ASN A 89 -4.99 10.67 0.12
N LYS A 90 -4.48 11.01 -1.07
CA LYS A 90 -4.00 12.35 -1.43
C LYS A 90 -5.07 13.22 -2.11
N LYS A 91 -6.26 12.69 -2.37
CA LYS A 91 -7.37 13.51 -2.88
C LYS A 91 -7.80 14.53 -1.85
N SER A 92 -8.33 15.64 -2.31
CA SER A 92 -8.95 16.68 -1.46
C SER A 92 -10.34 16.28 -0.94
N THR A 93 -10.86 15.14 -1.37
CA THR A 93 -12.18 14.60 -0.99
C THR A 93 -12.02 13.24 -0.32
N THR A 94 -13.03 12.84 0.44
CA THR A 94 -13.18 11.49 0.94
C THR A 94 -13.26 10.52 -0.24
N ALA A 95 -12.59 9.36 -0.13
CA ALA A 95 -12.55 8.36 -1.18
C ALA A 95 -12.45 6.96 -0.57
N THR A 96 -12.99 5.97 -1.26
CA THR A 96 -12.89 4.57 -0.87
C THR A 96 -11.65 3.95 -1.47
N LEU A 97 -10.72 3.53 -0.60
CA LEU A 97 -9.59 2.69 -0.97
C LEU A 97 -10.03 1.24 -0.99
N SER A 98 -9.76 0.54 -2.08
CA SER A 98 -10.01 -0.90 -2.17
C SER A 98 -8.88 -1.62 -2.90
N PHE A 99 -8.65 -2.88 -2.52
CA PHE A 99 -7.71 -3.80 -3.16
C PHE A 99 -8.02 -5.24 -2.81
N ASP A 100 -7.59 -6.17 -3.67
CA ASP A 100 -7.48 -7.59 -3.36
C ASP A 100 -6.08 -7.87 -2.82
N TYR A 101 -5.91 -8.89 -1.98
CA TYR A 101 -4.59 -9.28 -1.51
C TYR A 101 -4.42 -10.80 -1.45
N THR A 102 -3.19 -11.23 -1.74
CA THR A 102 -2.72 -12.60 -1.53
C THR A 102 -1.53 -12.58 -0.60
N ILE A 103 -1.33 -13.66 0.15
CA ILE A 103 -0.26 -13.75 1.14
C ILE A 103 0.52 -15.07 1.01
N GLU A 104 1.83 -14.99 1.26
CA GLU A 104 2.71 -16.12 1.48
C GLU A 104 3.29 -15.99 2.89
N GLN A 105 2.66 -16.68 3.85
CA GLN A 105 3.04 -16.54 5.26
C GLN A 105 3.89 -17.73 5.71
N ASN A 106 5.21 -17.49 5.79
CA ASN A 106 6.17 -18.49 6.27
C ASN A 106 6.51 -18.23 7.75
N SER A 107 5.61 -18.62 8.65
CA SER A 107 5.70 -18.38 10.11
C SER A 107 5.74 -16.90 10.53
N GLY A 108 5.60 -15.97 9.58
CA GLY A 108 5.58 -14.54 9.85
C GLY A 108 4.20 -14.01 10.25
N THR A 109 4.10 -12.70 10.35
CA THR A 109 2.84 -12.00 10.65
C THR A 109 2.54 -10.99 9.56
N ILE A 110 1.29 -10.96 9.10
CA ILE A 110 0.78 -9.95 8.18
C ILE A 110 -0.45 -9.30 8.82
N GLN A 111 -0.52 -7.99 8.77
CA GLN A 111 -1.70 -7.23 9.20
C GLN A 111 -2.11 -6.23 8.12
N VAL A 112 -3.39 -6.12 7.88
CA VAL A 112 -4.01 -5.09 7.03
C VAL A 112 -4.86 -4.21 7.93
N ASP A 113 -4.52 -2.93 7.99
CA ASP A 113 -5.17 -1.93 8.83
C ASP A 113 -5.34 -2.38 10.31
N GLY A 114 -4.27 -2.95 10.86
CA GLY A 114 -4.22 -3.46 12.25
C GLY A 114 -4.84 -4.84 12.46
N THR A 115 -5.51 -5.41 11.47
CA THR A 115 -6.13 -6.73 11.56
C THR A 115 -5.17 -7.79 11.03
N ALA A 116 -4.87 -8.82 11.82
CA ALA A 116 -4.05 -9.96 11.38
C ALA A 116 -4.79 -10.77 10.31
N VAL A 117 -4.08 -11.11 9.22
CA VAL A 117 -4.62 -11.88 8.10
C VAL A 117 -3.77 -13.16 7.91
N THR A 118 -4.45 -14.28 7.66
CA THR A 118 -3.83 -15.61 7.46
C THR A 118 -4.16 -16.23 6.11
N ALA A 119 -4.98 -15.56 5.30
CA ALA A 119 -5.34 -15.96 3.94
C ALA A 119 -5.53 -14.71 3.08
N GLY A 120 -5.52 -14.89 1.76
CA GLY A 120 -5.87 -13.84 0.82
C GLY A 120 -7.30 -13.35 1.01
N GLY A 121 -7.57 -12.12 0.59
CA GLY A 121 -8.87 -11.48 0.79
C GLY A 121 -9.05 -10.19 0.00
N LYS A 122 -10.09 -9.45 0.37
CA LYS A 122 -10.41 -8.14 -0.16
C LYS A 122 -10.42 -7.12 0.97
N PHE A 123 -9.97 -5.92 0.68
CA PHE A 123 -10.01 -4.79 1.59
C PHE A 123 -10.79 -3.65 0.96
N SER A 124 -11.59 -2.96 1.76
CA SER A 124 -12.27 -1.73 1.36
C SER A 124 -12.48 -0.85 2.58
N LYS A 125 -12.09 0.43 2.47
CA LYS A 125 -12.26 1.42 3.55
C LYS A 125 -12.37 2.82 2.97
N GLU A 126 -13.32 3.58 3.51
CA GLU A 126 -13.45 5.00 3.25
C GLU A 126 -12.37 5.79 4.02
N LEU A 127 -11.67 6.66 3.31
CA LEU A 127 -10.59 7.48 3.82
C LEU A 127 -10.87 8.96 3.57
N ALA A 128 -10.91 9.75 4.62
CA ALA A 128 -10.92 11.20 4.51
C ALA A 128 -9.62 11.72 3.81
N PRO A 129 -9.57 12.97 3.34
CA PRO A 129 -8.35 13.57 2.82
C PRO A 129 -7.17 13.41 3.79
N ASN A 130 -6.03 12.96 3.27
CA ASN A 130 -4.81 12.67 4.02
C ASN A 130 -4.91 11.54 5.06
N ALA A 131 -6.07 10.88 5.18
CA ALA A 131 -6.16 9.67 6.00
C ALA A 131 -5.42 8.50 5.35
N SER A 132 -4.97 7.56 6.16
CA SER A 132 -4.18 6.42 5.69
C SER A 132 -4.55 5.12 6.40
N ILE A 133 -4.21 4.02 5.75
CA ILE A 133 -4.15 2.68 6.34
C ILE A 133 -2.71 2.20 6.39
N LYS A 134 -2.49 1.14 7.16
CA LYS A 134 -1.18 0.47 7.26
C LYS A 134 -1.28 -0.99 6.87
N VAL A 135 -0.31 -1.44 6.09
CA VAL A 135 -0.08 -2.87 5.83
C VAL A 135 1.25 -3.24 6.47
N TYR A 136 1.20 -4.11 7.45
CA TYR A 136 2.36 -4.55 8.22
C TYR A 136 2.75 -5.97 7.84
N ILE A 137 4.04 -6.20 7.64
CA ILE A 137 4.63 -7.51 7.43
C ILE A 137 5.78 -7.71 8.39
N LYS A 138 5.90 -8.93 8.93
CA LYS A 138 7.01 -9.34 9.80
C LYS A 138 7.48 -10.72 9.37
N SER A 139 8.78 -10.88 9.19
CA SER A 139 9.37 -12.19 8.93
C SER A 139 9.26 -13.11 10.16
N GLY A 140 8.97 -14.38 9.93
CA GLY A 140 8.97 -15.42 10.96
C GLY A 140 10.07 -16.46 10.75
N SER A 141 10.86 -16.34 9.67
CA SER A 141 11.86 -17.34 9.28
C SER A 141 13.05 -16.65 8.61
N THR A 142 14.24 -17.25 8.78
CA THR A 142 15.46 -16.83 8.09
C THR A 142 15.59 -17.41 6.67
N SER A 143 14.78 -18.40 6.33
CA SER A 143 14.92 -19.14 5.06
C SER A 143 13.82 -18.87 4.06
N ALA A 144 12.72 -18.23 4.47
CA ALA A 144 11.60 -17.97 3.58
C ALA A 144 10.95 -16.61 3.89
N ALA A 145 10.75 -15.80 2.87
CA ALA A 145 10.10 -14.49 3.00
C ALA A 145 8.63 -14.62 3.40
N THR A 146 8.17 -13.73 4.27
CA THR A 146 6.74 -13.43 4.43
C THR A 146 6.37 -12.36 3.42
N LYS A 147 5.42 -12.65 2.54
CA LYS A 147 5.03 -11.75 1.44
C LYS A 147 3.56 -11.44 1.45
N ILE A 148 3.23 -10.24 0.98
CA ILE A 148 1.88 -9.84 0.60
C ILE A 148 1.92 -9.20 -0.79
N THR A 149 0.95 -9.53 -1.62
CA THR A 149 0.72 -8.87 -2.91
C THR A 149 -0.66 -8.24 -2.87
N LEU A 150 -0.72 -6.92 -3.05
CA LEU A 150 -1.96 -6.16 -3.24
C LEU A 150 -2.17 -6.00 -4.75
N THR A 151 -3.37 -6.26 -5.23
CA THR A 151 -3.77 -6.10 -6.63
C THR A 151 -5.04 -5.30 -6.74
N ASN A 152 -5.30 -4.70 -7.90
CA ASN A 152 -6.47 -3.84 -8.11
C ASN A 152 -6.56 -2.71 -7.07
N VAL A 153 -5.40 -2.11 -6.72
CA VAL A 153 -5.35 -1.00 -5.78
C VAL A 153 -5.95 0.23 -6.44
N VAL A 154 -7.09 0.68 -5.95
CA VAL A 154 -7.83 1.82 -6.49
C VAL A 154 -8.36 2.70 -5.37
N LEU A 155 -8.42 4.01 -5.65
CA LEU A 155 -8.96 5.03 -4.75
C LEU A 155 -10.06 5.81 -5.46
N VAL A 156 -11.31 5.49 -5.15
CA VAL A 156 -12.48 6.05 -5.82
C VAL A 156 -13.16 7.08 -4.93
N SER A 157 -13.25 8.32 -5.40
CA SER A 157 -14.06 9.35 -4.73
C SER A 157 -15.51 9.19 -5.18
N ASP A 158 -16.40 9.12 -4.21
CA ASP A 158 -17.83 9.26 -4.46
C ASP A 158 -18.14 10.77 -4.50
N VAL A 159 -17.99 11.35 -5.66
CA VAL A 159 -18.42 12.73 -5.90
C VAL A 159 -19.81 12.71 -6.50
N ASN A 160 -20.73 13.49 -5.94
CA ASN A 160 -22.01 13.71 -6.57
C ASN A 160 -21.80 14.48 -7.87
N ALA A 161 -22.23 13.88 -8.97
CA ALA A 161 -22.26 14.49 -10.29
C ALA A 161 -23.71 14.71 -10.71
N THR A 162 -24.00 15.85 -11.32
CA THR A 162 -25.31 16.13 -11.90
C THR A 162 -25.27 15.78 -13.38
N ALA A 163 -26.06 14.81 -13.79
CA ALA A 163 -26.32 14.52 -15.19
C ALA A 163 -27.59 15.27 -15.61
N THR A 164 -27.51 16.06 -16.69
CA THR A 164 -28.63 16.77 -17.27
C THR A 164 -28.97 16.14 -18.61
N PHE A 165 -30.22 15.76 -18.78
CA PHE A 165 -30.78 15.16 -20.00
C PHE A 165 -31.74 16.13 -20.63
N VAL A 166 -31.52 16.44 -21.90
CA VAL A 166 -32.33 17.41 -22.66
C VAL A 166 -33.12 16.66 -23.75
N PRO A 167 -34.42 17.01 -23.99
CA PRO A 167 -35.21 16.32 -24.99
C PRO A 167 -34.56 16.33 -26.38
N ALA A 168 -34.70 15.22 -27.10
CA ALA A 168 -34.18 15.11 -28.46
C ALA A 168 -35.11 15.78 -29.45
N GLU A 169 -34.54 16.43 -30.49
CA GLU A 169 -35.36 17.10 -31.53
C GLU A 169 -35.95 16.12 -32.57
N ASN A 170 -35.20 15.05 -32.93
CA ASN A 170 -35.54 14.14 -34.04
C ASN A 170 -35.64 12.71 -33.58
N GLY A 171 -36.32 12.49 -32.45
CA GLY A 171 -36.50 11.19 -31.83
C GLY A 171 -36.86 11.34 -30.38
N THR A 172 -36.81 10.23 -29.68
CA THR A 172 -37.00 10.18 -28.23
C THR A 172 -35.92 9.35 -27.63
N TYR A 173 -35.74 9.45 -26.32
CA TYR A 173 -34.92 8.49 -25.56
C TYR A 173 -35.43 8.35 -24.14
N THR A 174 -35.07 7.25 -23.54
CA THR A 174 -35.36 6.98 -22.13
C THR A 174 -34.06 6.93 -21.33
N VAL A 175 -34.15 7.34 -20.07
CA VAL A 175 -33.08 7.18 -19.07
C VAL A 175 -33.65 6.32 -17.95
N ASP A 176 -33.08 5.15 -17.72
CA ASP A 176 -33.57 4.15 -16.76
C ASP A 176 -35.06 3.85 -16.92
N GLY A 177 -35.51 3.79 -18.20
CA GLY A 177 -36.90 3.55 -18.58
C GLY A 177 -37.82 4.78 -18.53
N LYS A 178 -37.37 5.94 -18.01
CA LYS A 178 -38.14 7.19 -18.01
C LYS A 178 -37.95 7.92 -19.34
N LEU A 179 -39.06 8.20 -20.05
CA LEU A 179 -39.02 9.00 -21.27
C LEU A 179 -38.69 10.46 -20.96
N ILE A 180 -37.73 11.03 -21.70
CA ILE A 180 -37.30 12.41 -21.55
C ILE A 180 -38.06 13.32 -22.53
N THR A 181 -39.03 14.06 -22.02
CA THR A 181 -39.87 15.01 -22.74
C THR A 181 -39.64 16.47 -22.35
N GLU A 182 -38.94 16.68 -21.26
CA GLU A 182 -38.49 17.96 -20.71
C GLU A 182 -37.08 17.83 -20.16
N GLU A 183 -36.41 18.94 -19.88
CA GLU A 183 -35.10 18.89 -19.25
C GLU A 183 -35.20 18.18 -17.89
N TYR A 184 -34.37 17.17 -17.71
CA TYR A 184 -34.29 16.36 -16.49
C TYR A 184 -32.88 16.33 -15.97
N SER A 185 -32.68 16.81 -14.76
CA SER A 185 -31.42 16.74 -14.06
C SER A 185 -31.50 15.79 -12.88
N ASN A 186 -30.49 14.94 -12.74
CA ASN A 186 -30.35 14.04 -11.61
C ASN A 186 -28.94 14.12 -11.03
N THR A 187 -28.86 14.37 -9.72
CA THR A 187 -27.59 14.40 -9.00
C THR A 187 -27.43 13.09 -8.27
N GLN A 188 -26.44 12.30 -8.66
CA GLN A 188 -26.13 11.00 -8.08
C GLN A 188 -24.61 10.85 -7.91
N SER A 189 -24.20 9.79 -7.23
CA SER A 189 -22.81 9.36 -7.19
C SER A 189 -22.24 9.24 -8.62
N SER A 190 -21.04 9.74 -8.84
CA SER A 190 -20.33 9.64 -10.13
C SER A 190 -20.09 8.17 -10.57
N MET A 191 -20.33 7.21 -9.70
CA MET A 191 -20.28 5.77 -9.97
C MET A 191 -21.60 5.20 -10.50
N THR A 192 -22.68 6.02 -10.55
CA THR A 192 -24.00 5.55 -11.04
C THR A 192 -23.98 5.49 -12.56
N ALA A 193 -24.29 4.31 -13.10
CA ALA A 193 -24.49 4.13 -14.54
C ALA A 193 -25.96 4.36 -14.88
N TYR A 194 -26.23 5.08 -15.96
CA TYR A 194 -27.57 5.26 -16.53
C TYR A 194 -27.76 4.34 -17.73
N GLN A 195 -28.92 3.67 -17.78
CA GLN A 195 -29.34 2.96 -19.00
C GLN A 195 -30.06 3.95 -19.93
N VAL A 196 -29.42 4.30 -21.03
CA VAL A 196 -29.99 5.25 -22.00
C VAL A 196 -30.32 4.52 -23.28
N VAL A 197 -31.59 4.62 -23.73
CA VAL A 197 -32.09 3.96 -24.95
C VAL A 197 -32.67 5.02 -25.87
N ALA A 198 -32.09 5.17 -27.08
CA ALA A 198 -32.55 6.10 -28.10
C ALA A 198 -33.54 5.44 -29.07
N THR A 199 -34.56 6.19 -29.47
CA THR A 199 -35.54 5.79 -30.49
C THR A 199 -35.62 6.92 -31.53
N PRO A 200 -34.94 6.81 -32.70
CA PRO A 200 -35.01 7.81 -33.75
C PRO A 200 -36.43 7.98 -34.31
N ALA A 201 -36.76 9.20 -34.73
CA ALA A 201 -37.98 9.45 -35.51
C ALA A 201 -37.89 8.82 -36.91
N GLU A 202 -39.04 8.70 -37.62
CA GLU A 202 -39.05 8.17 -38.96
C GLU A 202 -38.17 9.03 -39.90
N GLY A 203 -37.30 8.37 -40.65
CA GLY A 203 -36.34 9.01 -41.53
C GLY A 203 -35.04 9.47 -40.89
N TYR A 204 -34.86 9.25 -39.57
CA TYR A 204 -33.63 9.58 -38.84
C TYR A 204 -32.89 8.33 -38.37
N GLN A 205 -31.61 8.47 -38.13
CA GLN A 205 -30.74 7.40 -37.62
C GLN A 205 -29.99 7.86 -36.36
N PHE A 206 -29.91 7.03 -35.35
CA PHE A 206 -29.05 7.27 -34.21
C PHE A 206 -27.58 7.07 -34.55
N LEU A 207 -26.78 8.11 -34.42
CA LEU A 207 -25.34 8.09 -34.73
C LEU A 207 -24.43 7.83 -33.52
N GLY A 208 -24.94 8.05 -32.29
CA GLY A 208 -24.19 7.85 -31.07
C GLY A 208 -24.52 8.90 -30.00
N TRP A 209 -23.90 8.74 -28.85
CA TRP A 209 -23.90 9.68 -27.73
C TRP A 209 -22.63 10.53 -27.80
N TYR A 210 -22.75 11.83 -27.63
CA TYR A 210 -21.63 12.77 -27.66
C TYR A 210 -21.65 13.64 -26.39
N ASN A 211 -20.46 13.97 -25.88
CA ASN A 211 -20.32 14.99 -24.86
C ASN A 211 -20.35 16.37 -25.51
N LEU A 212 -21.07 17.29 -24.92
CA LEU A 212 -21.10 18.69 -25.31
C LEU A 212 -19.99 19.47 -24.61
#